data_5766a1507d415e8643fcc431d83d7f65
#
_entry.id   5766a1507d415e8643fcc431d83d7f65
#
_cell.length_a   1.000
_cell.length_b   1.000
_cell.length_c   1.000
_cell.angle_alpha   90.00
_cell.angle_beta   90.00
_cell.angle_gamma   90.00
#
_symmetry.space_group_name_H-M   'P 1'
#
loop_
_entity.id
_entity.type
_entity.pdbx_description
1 polymer ?
#
loop_
_entity_poly.entity_id
_entity_poly.type
_entity_poly.pdbx_seq_one_letter_code
_entity_poly.pdbx_strand_id
1 'polypeptide(L)'
;SSGDDNYDKYRILVDAGFHHQSMRNMLQLNNGDGTFSEVGQLMGISNTDWSWSALFADFDGDGWKDLFVSNGYEKDYTNMQFLKYTVDERIKSRQTGTSPTVEQIIGQMPSIQVGNFLFRNNRDLTFSKTTSEWGISKLFKSNGAAYADLDNDGDPDLVINTMNEKAAVYRNSTSENHKANFLKVDLRKSNPNRIIVGTKVIAYSAGNIQYQEFSPVRGFQSALHVPLLFGVSTHTLVDSVRVIWPDNRTQLLTGVPVQQPLTPRYEEAMSTYTYAGPAEPLFKETQLLNWKHAA
;
A
#
# COMPACT_ATOMS: atom_id res chain seq x y z
N SER A 1 6.43 13.81 17.87
CA SER A 1 7.82 13.32 17.94
C SER A 1 7.88 12.27 19.02
N SER A 2 8.28 11.09 18.71
CA SER A 2 8.43 10.01 19.68
C SER A 2 9.72 10.20 20.48
N GLY A 3 9.77 9.64 21.69
CA GLY A 3 10.99 9.57 22.49
C GLY A 3 12.15 8.80 21.80
N ASP A 4 11.87 8.18 20.64
CA ASP A 4 12.85 7.53 19.79
C ASP A 4 13.59 8.50 18.83
N ASP A 5 13.10 9.75 18.70
CA ASP A 5 13.75 10.82 17.93
C ASP A 5 14.93 11.40 18.71
N ASN A 6 15.95 10.60 18.90
CA ASN A 6 17.21 11.07 19.44
C ASN A 6 18.12 11.46 18.28
N TYR A 7 18.27 12.76 18.06
CA TYR A 7 19.14 13.33 17.02
C TYR A 7 20.58 12.81 17.12
N ASP A 8 21.10 12.65 18.32
CA ASP A 8 22.46 12.15 18.52
C ASP A 8 22.60 10.70 18.08
N LYS A 9 21.60 9.85 18.39
CA LYS A 9 21.55 8.47 17.91
C LYS A 9 21.43 8.42 16.38
N TYR A 10 20.57 9.24 15.80
CA TYR A 10 20.43 9.34 14.34
C TYR A 10 21.77 9.73 13.70
N ARG A 11 22.45 10.75 14.23
CA ARG A 11 23.73 11.20 13.71
C ARG A 11 24.81 10.12 13.80
N ILE A 12 24.90 9.41 14.92
CA ILE A 12 25.85 8.29 15.10
C ILE A 12 25.60 7.21 14.03
N LEU A 13 24.34 6.87 13.75
CA LEU A 13 24.00 5.87 12.73
C LEU A 13 24.39 6.33 11.33
N VAL A 14 24.12 7.60 10.98
CA VAL A 14 24.49 8.18 9.68
C VAL A 14 26.00 8.23 9.53
N ASP A 15 26.72 8.70 10.55
CA ASP A 15 28.19 8.78 10.56
C ASP A 15 28.85 7.39 10.45
N ALA A 16 28.17 6.35 10.95
CA ALA A 16 28.57 4.94 10.80
C ALA A 16 28.19 4.33 9.44
N GLY A 17 27.61 5.08 8.52
CA GLY A 17 27.26 4.64 7.17
C GLY A 17 25.94 3.85 7.08
N PHE A 18 25.08 3.90 8.10
CA PHE A 18 23.75 3.32 8.02
C PHE A 18 22.80 4.17 7.18
N HIS A 19 21.78 3.52 6.63
CA HIS A 19 20.77 4.20 5.84
C HIS A 19 19.97 5.23 6.68
N HIS A 20 19.62 6.35 6.04
CA HIS A 20 18.81 7.40 6.67
C HIS A 20 17.39 6.87 6.95
N GLN A 21 17.03 6.76 8.23
CA GLN A 21 15.69 6.41 8.66
C GLN A 21 14.88 7.67 8.97
N SER A 22 13.71 7.77 8.37
CA SER A 22 12.77 8.87 8.61
C SER A 22 11.49 8.32 9.23
N MET A 23 10.88 9.08 10.15
CA MET A 23 9.64 8.69 10.83
C MET A 23 8.37 8.98 10.01
N ARG A 24 8.50 9.14 8.72
CA ARG A 24 7.39 9.38 7.81
C ARG A 24 7.10 8.14 6.97
N ASN A 25 5.87 8.05 6.49
CA ASN A 25 5.54 7.09 5.44
C ASN A 25 6.34 7.41 4.18
N MET A 26 6.78 6.37 3.51
CA MET A 26 7.55 6.47 2.27
C MET A 26 6.76 5.82 1.14
N LEU A 27 6.79 6.45 -0.03
CA LEU A 27 6.26 5.89 -1.27
C LEU A 27 7.35 5.89 -2.33
N GLN A 28 7.66 4.71 -2.86
CA GLN A 28 8.67 4.53 -3.88
C GLN A 28 8.01 4.48 -5.26
N LEU A 29 8.29 5.49 -6.08
CA LEU A 29 7.88 5.52 -7.48
C LEU A 29 8.95 4.86 -8.34
N ASN A 30 8.56 3.86 -9.14
CA ASN A 30 9.46 3.21 -10.09
C ASN A 30 9.74 4.15 -11.28
N ASN A 31 11.00 4.48 -11.50
CA ASN A 31 11.44 5.36 -12.59
C ASN A 31 11.50 4.64 -13.97
N GLY A 32 11.34 3.31 -13.99
CA GLY A 32 11.37 2.51 -15.22
C GLY A 32 12.78 2.14 -15.72
N ASP A 33 13.82 2.61 -15.06
CA ASP A 33 15.24 2.37 -15.38
C ASP A 33 15.95 1.47 -14.36
N GLY A 34 15.20 0.85 -13.47
CA GLY A 34 15.71 0.03 -12.37
C GLY A 34 15.97 0.83 -11.07
N THR A 35 15.68 2.13 -11.07
CA THR A 35 15.76 2.99 -9.89
C THR A 35 14.38 3.36 -9.37
N PHE A 36 14.34 3.89 -8.14
CA PHE A 36 13.12 4.35 -7.48
C PHE A 36 13.33 5.74 -6.88
N SER A 37 12.28 6.56 -6.94
CA SER A 37 12.24 7.87 -6.27
C SER A 37 11.30 7.83 -5.07
N GLU A 38 11.76 8.33 -3.91
CA GLU A 38 10.89 8.50 -2.74
C GLU A 38 10.06 9.77 -2.93
N VAL A 39 8.75 9.61 -3.01
CA VAL A 39 7.80 10.69 -3.37
C VAL A 39 6.68 10.90 -2.34
N GLY A 40 6.73 10.22 -1.19
CA GLY A 40 5.66 10.25 -0.18
C GLY A 40 5.30 11.65 0.32
N GLN A 41 6.28 12.56 0.46
CA GLN A 41 6.02 13.96 0.81
C GLN A 41 5.40 14.73 -0.36
N LEU A 42 5.92 14.57 -1.56
CA LEU A 42 5.41 15.20 -2.77
C LEU A 42 3.95 14.81 -3.03
N MET A 43 3.63 13.53 -2.81
CA MET A 43 2.29 12.97 -3.02
C MET A 43 1.31 13.24 -1.87
N GLY A 44 1.76 13.86 -0.76
CA GLY A 44 0.89 14.27 0.35
C GLY A 44 0.47 13.15 1.32
N ILE A 45 1.16 12.00 1.31
CA ILE A 45 0.79 10.81 2.12
C ILE A 45 1.77 10.49 3.25
N SER A 46 2.77 11.33 3.48
CA SER A 46 3.88 11.06 4.39
C SER A 46 3.50 11.06 5.88
N ASN A 47 2.38 11.69 6.25
CA ASN A 47 1.98 11.90 7.64
C ASN A 47 0.60 11.30 7.93
N THR A 48 0.57 10.13 8.54
CA THR A 48 -0.66 9.40 8.90
C THR A 48 -0.62 8.85 10.33
N ASP A 49 0.24 9.37 11.19
CA ASP A 49 0.45 8.88 12.56
C ASP A 49 1.14 7.50 12.60
N TRP A 50 0.66 6.55 13.40
CA TRP A 50 1.27 5.22 13.57
C TRP A 50 0.65 4.22 12.59
N SER A 51 1.20 4.19 11.40
CA SER A 51 0.66 3.43 10.26
C SER A 51 1.05 1.95 10.30
N TRP A 52 0.11 1.07 9.90
CA TRP A 52 0.29 -0.37 9.83
C TRP A 52 0.06 -0.94 8.43
N SER A 53 -1.21 -1.09 8.03
CA SER A 53 -1.57 -1.58 6.70
C SER A 53 -1.63 -0.43 5.72
N ALA A 54 -0.91 -0.55 4.60
CA ALA A 54 -1.05 0.29 3.43
C ALA A 54 -1.62 -0.56 2.29
N LEU A 55 -2.82 -0.24 1.82
CA LEU A 55 -3.54 -0.99 0.80
C LEU A 55 -3.85 -0.11 -0.39
N PHE A 56 -3.32 -0.48 -1.56
CA PHE A 56 -3.65 0.15 -2.82
C PHE A 56 -4.77 -0.64 -3.52
N ALA A 57 -5.92 0.02 -3.72
CA ALA A 57 -7.05 -0.48 -4.48
C ALA A 57 -7.77 0.68 -5.17
N ASP A 58 -8.49 0.40 -6.23
CA ASP A 58 -9.34 1.36 -6.93
C ASP A 58 -10.70 1.36 -6.23
N PHE A 59 -10.88 2.26 -5.25
CA PHE A 59 -12.10 2.31 -4.44
C PHE A 59 -13.23 3.09 -5.10
N ASP A 60 -12.94 4.01 -6.01
CA ASP A 60 -13.96 4.81 -6.72
C ASP A 60 -14.23 4.33 -8.16
N GLY A 61 -13.61 3.23 -8.59
CA GLY A 61 -13.85 2.58 -9.88
C GLY A 61 -13.34 3.37 -11.10
N ASP A 62 -12.44 4.32 -10.88
CA ASP A 62 -11.96 5.24 -11.91
C ASP A 62 -10.75 4.72 -12.72
N GLY A 63 -10.22 3.56 -12.34
CA GLY A 63 -9.07 2.90 -12.97
C GLY A 63 -7.72 3.27 -12.37
N TRP A 64 -7.68 4.14 -11.35
CA TRP A 64 -6.47 4.52 -10.62
C TRP A 64 -6.54 4.00 -9.19
N LYS A 65 -5.38 3.58 -8.66
CA LYS A 65 -5.35 3.02 -7.31
C LYS A 65 -5.29 4.13 -6.28
N ASP A 66 -6.25 4.11 -5.38
CA ASP A 66 -6.31 4.88 -4.15
C ASP A 66 -5.50 4.19 -3.05
N LEU A 67 -5.32 4.87 -1.93
CA LEU A 67 -4.55 4.37 -0.80
C LEU A 67 -5.36 4.40 0.49
N PHE A 68 -5.53 3.24 1.11
CA PHE A 68 -6.00 3.11 2.50
C PHE A 68 -4.81 2.87 3.43
N VAL A 69 -4.78 3.57 4.58
CA VAL A 69 -3.78 3.38 5.63
C VAL A 69 -4.47 3.20 6.99
N SER A 70 -4.25 2.06 7.62
CA SER A 70 -4.71 1.83 8.99
C SER A 70 -3.73 2.41 10.00
N ASN A 71 -4.27 2.97 11.11
CA ASN A 71 -3.49 3.57 12.18
C ASN A 71 -3.95 3.10 13.55
N GLY A 72 -3.01 3.04 14.47
CA GLY A 72 -3.35 2.89 15.87
C GLY A 72 -2.32 2.17 16.71
N TYR A 73 -2.36 2.47 17.99
CA TYR A 73 -1.64 1.77 19.03
C TYR A 73 -2.40 1.90 20.36
N GLU A 74 -2.23 0.91 21.23
CA GLU A 74 -3.04 0.81 22.44
C GLU A 74 -2.66 1.86 23.47
N LYS A 75 -1.36 2.08 23.68
CA LYS A 75 -0.82 2.94 24.72
C LYS A 75 0.29 3.83 24.18
N ASP A 76 0.16 5.13 24.40
CA ASP A 76 1.16 6.11 23.99
C ASP A 76 2.30 6.22 25.00
N TYR A 77 3.32 5.39 24.81
CA TYR A 77 4.54 5.43 25.61
C TYR A 77 5.45 6.63 25.28
N THR A 78 5.15 7.38 24.20
CA THR A 78 5.92 8.54 23.76
C THR A 78 5.38 9.85 24.32
N ASN A 79 4.25 9.80 25.04
CA ASN A 79 3.61 10.97 25.62
C ASN A 79 4.52 11.67 26.65
N MET A 80 4.72 12.97 26.48
CA MET A 80 5.66 13.73 27.31
C MET A 80 5.27 13.73 28.80
N GLN A 81 3.98 13.73 29.13
CA GLN A 81 3.52 13.66 30.53
C GLN A 81 3.82 12.29 31.13
N PHE A 82 3.61 11.24 30.36
CA PHE A 82 3.97 9.88 30.75
C PHE A 82 5.49 9.73 30.94
N LEU A 83 6.30 10.25 30.03
CA LEU A 83 7.76 10.23 30.15
C LEU A 83 8.22 10.98 31.41
N LYS A 84 7.63 12.16 31.69
CA LYS A 84 7.89 12.89 32.94
C LYS A 84 7.53 12.06 34.16
N TYR A 85 6.33 11.48 34.18
CA TYR A 85 5.91 10.58 35.25
C TYR A 85 6.91 9.44 35.51
N THR A 86 7.41 8.79 34.46
CA THR A 86 8.39 7.71 34.62
C THR A 86 9.72 8.17 35.23
N VAL A 87 10.16 9.39 34.90
CA VAL A 87 11.36 10.00 35.49
C VAL A 87 11.12 10.33 36.96
N ASP A 88 9.98 10.96 37.29
CA ASP A 88 9.63 11.34 38.65
C ASP A 88 9.52 10.08 39.56
N GLU A 89 8.86 9.01 39.07
CA GLU A 89 8.77 7.74 39.81
C GLU A 89 10.12 7.04 39.97
N ARG A 90 11.02 7.14 39.01
CA ARG A 90 12.39 6.61 39.15
C ARG A 90 13.19 7.35 40.19
N ILE A 91 13.04 8.67 40.30
CA ILE A 91 13.69 9.49 41.34
C ILE A 91 13.12 9.11 42.71
N LYS A 92 11.79 9.04 42.84
CA LYS A 92 11.08 8.68 44.08
C LYS A 92 11.46 7.27 44.53
N SER A 93 11.53 6.29 43.63
CA SER A 93 11.93 4.91 43.94
C SER A 93 13.32 4.84 44.53
N ARG A 94 14.27 5.67 44.05
CA ARG A 94 15.62 5.75 44.62
C ARG A 94 15.64 6.32 46.04
N GLN A 95 14.69 7.21 46.40
CA GLN A 95 14.58 7.81 47.70
C GLN A 95 13.85 6.94 48.71
N THR A 96 12.82 6.21 48.28
CA THR A 96 11.90 5.47 49.14
C THR A 96 12.18 3.97 49.15
N GLY A 97 12.97 3.44 48.23
CA GLY A 97 13.20 1.99 48.03
C GLY A 97 12.01 1.23 47.47
N THR A 98 10.92 1.92 47.09
CA THR A 98 9.70 1.32 46.53
C THR A 98 9.53 1.73 45.07
N SER A 99 9.31 0.75 44.18
CA SER A 99 9.05 0.99 42.74
C SER A 99 7.60 0.68 42.39
N PRO A 100 6.99 1.44 41.48
CA PRO A 100 5.66 1.12 41.00
C PRO A 100 5.64 -0.24 40.27
N THR A 101 4.50 -0.92 40.31
CA THR A 101 4.32 -2.17 39.51
C THR A 101 4.19 -1.84 38.03
N VAL A 102 4.38 -2.87 37.18
CA VAL A 102 4.23 -2.73 35.73
C VAL A 102 2.82 -2.28 35.38
N GLU A 103 1.81 -2.82 36.06
CA GLU A 103 0.41 -2.46 35.86
C GLU A 103 0.15 -0.98 36.18
N GLN A 104 0.76 -0.45 37.26
CA GLN A 104 0.67 0.95 37.62
C GLN A 104 1.29 1.86 36.58
N ILE A 105 2.45 1.46 36.03
CA ILE A 105 3.12 2.20 34.97
C ILE A 105 2.27 2.19 33.68
N ILE A 106 1.79 1.01 33.25
CA ILE A 106 0.94 0.89 32.07
C ILE A 106 -0.37 1.67 32.22
N GLY A 107 -0.94 1.67 33.45
CA GLY A 107 -2.14 2.41 33.76
C GLY A 107 -2.02 3.93 33.57
N GLN A 108 -0.81 4.48 33.69
CA GLN A 108 -0.54 5.91 33.47
C GLN A 108 -0.28 6.26 31.98
N MET A 109 -0.06 5.26 31.13
CA MET A 109 0.08 5.54 29.69
C MET A 109 -1.26 5.96 29.10
N PRO A 110 -1.33 7.13 28.44
CA PRO A 110 -2.56 7.55 27.80
C PRO A 110 -2.91 6.62 26.61
N SER A 111 -4.19 6.50 26.36
CA SER A 111 -4.73 5.79 25.23
C SER A 111 -5.26 6.80 24.23
N ILE A 112 -4.80 6.74 22.98
CA ILE A 112 -5.18 7.69 21.94
C ILE A 112 -6.04 6.94 20.91
N GLN A 113 -7.10 7.61 20.48
CA GLN A 113 -7.88 7.17 19.33
C GLN A 113 -7.39 7.92 18.09
N VAL A 114 -6.96 7.17 17.08
CA VAL A 114 -6.49 7.72 15.81
C VAL A 114 -7.39 7.27 14.69
N GLY A 115 -7.55 8.12 13.67
CA GLY A 115 -8.31 7.78 12.47
C GLY A 115 -7.47 6.98 11.49
N ASN A 116 -8.13 6.11 10.74
CA ASN A 116 -7.56 5.58 9.52
C ASN A 116 -7.55 6.65 8.43
N PHE A 117 -6.77 6.45 7.40
CA PHE A 117 -6.71 7.39 6.28
C PHE A 117 -7.12 6.71 4.99
N LEU A 118 -7.90 7.41 4.19
CA LEU A 118 -8.23 7.04 2.83
C LEU A 118 -7.89 8.23 1.94
N PHE A 119 -7.10 7.95 0.91
CA PHE A 119 -6.57 8.94 -0.02
C PHE A 119 -6.98 8.56 -1.43
N ARG A 120 -7.64 9.50 -2.11
CA ARG A 120 -7.96 9.40 -3.53
C ARG A 120 -6.76 9.79 -4.37
N ASN A 121 -6.48 9.03 -5.42
CA ASN A 121 -5.48 9.35 -6.42
C ASN A 121 -6.00 10.44 -7.37
N ASN A 122 -5.29 11.56 -7.47
CA ASN A 122 -5.68 12.67 -8.34
C ASN A 122 -5.19 12.51 -9.79
N ARG A 123 -4.51 11.40 -10.14
CA ARG A 123 -3.97 11.10 -11.49
C ARG A 123 -2.83 12.01 -11.94
N ASP A 124 -2.31 12.84 -11.07
CA ASP A 124 -1.23 13.82 -11.29
C ASP A 124 -0.03 13.60 -10.37
N LEU A 125 0.13 12.39 -9.84
CA LEU A 125 1.12 12.02 -8.83
C LEU A 125 0.87 12.70 -7.47
N THR A 126 -0.37 13.10 -7.18
CA THR A 126 -0.77 13.56 -5.85
C THR A 126 -1.97 12.78 -5.33
N PHE A 127 -2.20 12.84 -4.03
CA PHE A 127 -3.34 12.23 -3.37
C PHE A 127 -4.10 13.24 -2.54
N SER A 128 -5.42 13.16 -2.55
CA SER A 128 -6.33 13.94 -1.71
C SER A 128 -6.90 13.08 -0.60
N LYS A 129 -6.88 13.59 0.64
CA LYS A 129 -7.47 12.89 1.78
C LYS A 129 -9.00 12.95 1.68
N THR A 130 -9.63 11.79 1.52
CA THR A 130 -11.09 11.62 1.36
C THR A 130 -11.74 10.83 2.48
N THR A 131 -11.03 10.58 3.56
CA THR A 131 -11.45 9.69 4.67
C THR A 131 -12.88 9.97 5.15
N SER A 132 -13.21 11.23 5.42
CA SER A 132 -14.56 11.62 5.89
C SER A 132 -15.59 11.65 4.77
N GLU A 133 -15.20 12.07 3.57
CA GLU A 133 -16.07 12.15 2.39
C GLU A 133 -16.53 10.76 1.95
N TRP A 134 -15.64 9.77 2.07
CA TRP A 134 -15.91 8.37 1.73
C TRP A 134 -16.42 7.55 2.93
N GLY A 135 -16.87 8.22 4.01
CA GLY A 135 -17.63 7.61 5.10
C GLY A 135 -16.80 6.88 6.17
N ILE A 136 -15.46 6.95 6.13
CA ILE A 136 -14.60 6.34 7.17
C ILE A 136 -14.26 7.38 8.24
N SER A 137 -15.26 7.78 9.04
CA SER A 137 -15.08 8.82 10.04
C SER A 137 -14.86 8.30 11.46
N LYS A 138 -15.17 7.02 11.73
CA LYS A 138 -15.01 6.45 13.06
C LYS A 138 -13.54 6.27 13.40
N LEU A 139 -13.18 6.71 14.61
CA LEU A 139 -11.83 6.55 15.13
C LEU A 139 -11.68 5.15 15.74
N PHE A 140 -10.69 4.43 15.30
CA PHE A 140 -10.32 3.12 15.81
C PHE A 140 -8.82 3.04 16.04
N LYS A 141 -8.42 2.17 16.95
CA LYS A 141 -7.06 1.65 16.95
C LYS A 141 -7.02 0.45 16.02
N SER A 142 -6.45 0.62 14.86
CA SER A 142 -6.47 -0.37 13.78
C SER A 142 -5.05 -0.81 13.44
N ASN A 143 -4.90 -2.07 13.02
CA ASN A 143 -3.63 -2.58 12.50
C ASN A 143 -3.84 -3.31 11.17
N GLY A 144 -4.10 -4.62 11.16
CA GLY A 144 -4.36 -5.34 9.93
C GLY A 144 -5.60 -4.84 9.20
N ALA A 145 -5.55 -4.83 7.89
CA ALA A 145 -6.70 -4.53 7.04
C ALA A 145 -6.63 -5.32 5.73
N ALA A 146 -7.78 -5.54 5.14
CA ALA A 146 -7.94 -6.26 3.89
C ALA A 146 -9.06 -5.62 3.07
N TYR A 147 -9.05 -5.84 1.75
CA TYR A 147 -10.16 -5.48 0.88
C TYR A 147 -10.62 -6.67 0.05
N ALA A 148 -11.90 -6.74 -0.23
CA ALA A 148 -12.49 -7.75 -1.10
C ALA A 148 -13.85 -7.25 -1.59
N ASP A 149 -14.26 -7.70 -2.75
CA ASP A 149 -15.62 -7.56 -3.25
C ASP A 149 -16.49 -8.63 -2.54
N LEU A 150 -17.11 -8.24 -1.41
CA LEU A 150 -17.80 -9.17 -0.49
C LEU A 150 -19.23 -9.49 -0.92
N ASP A 151 -19.91 -8.56 -1.59
CA ASP A 151 -21.27 -8.72 -2.07
C ASP A 151 -21.35 -8.98 -3.59
N ASN A 152 -20.21 -9.04 -4.28
CA ASN A 152 -20.05 -9.30 -5.71
C ASN A 152 -20.65 -8.22 -6.61
N ASP A 153 -20.67 -6.98 -6.17
CA ASP A 153 -21.09 -5.82 -6.95
C ASP A 153 -19.97 -5.16 -7.76
N GLY A 154 -18.71 -5.61 -7.54
CA GLY A 154 -17.53 -5.28 -8.35
C GLY A 154 -16.67 -4.15 -7.81
N ASP A 155 -17.01 -3.61 -6.65
CA ASP A 155 -16.14 -2.67 -5.97
C ASP A 155 -15.49 -3.28 -4.70
N PRO A 156 -14.33 -2.77 -4.28
CA PRO A 156 -13.63 -3.33 -3.13
C PRO A 156 -14.16 -2.78 -1.81
N ASP A 157 -14.72 -3.67 -0.98
CA ASP A 157 -15.07 -3.39 0.41
C ASP A 157 -13.84 -3.43 1.31
N LEU A 158 -13.89 -2.78 2.48
CA LEU A 158 -12.82 -2.77 3.47
C LEU A 158 -13.18 -3.56 4.72
N VAL A 159 -12.27 -4.43 5.13
CA VAL A 159 -12.30 -5.12 6.43
C VAL A 159 -11.10 -4.66 7.25
N ILE A 160 -11.36 -4.11 8.43
CA ILE A 160 -10.33 -3.49 9.28
C ILE A 160 -10.33 -4.22 10.63
N ASN A 161 -9.17 -4.77 11.00
CA ASN A 161 -8.97 -5.31 12.33
C ASN A 161 -8.75 -4.17 13.32
N THR A 162 -9.55 -4.15 14.39
CA THR A 162 -9.52 -3.13 15.43
C THR A 162 -9.05 -3.74 16.75
N MET A 163 -8.25 -2.99 17.50
CA MET A 163 -7.80 -3.40 18.83
C MET A 163 -8.94 -3.22 19.84
N ASN A 164 -9.22 -4.28 20.61
CA ASN A 164 -10.20 -4.27 21.70
C ASN A 164 -11.66 -3.95 21.29
N GLU A 165 -11.97 -3.93 20.01
CA GLU A 165 -13.31 -3.76 19.46
C GLU A 165 -13.59 -4.85 18.42
N LYS A 166 -14.86 -4.92 17.95
CA LYS A 166 -15.21 -5.80 16.82
C LYS A 166 -14.57 -5.25 15.54
N ALA A 167 -14.11 -6.15 14.66
CA ALA A 167 -13.64 -5.76 13.34
C ALA A 167 -14.67 -4.88 12.63
N ALA A 168 -14.18 -3.84 11.95
CA ALA A 168 -15.02 -2.97 11.15
C ALA A 168 -15.09 -3.48 9.71
N VAL A 169 -16.29 -3.56 9.17
CA VAL A 169 -16.53 -3.89 7.77
C VAL A 169 -17.24 -2.68 7.14
N TYR A 170 -16.63 -2.12 6.10
CA TYR A 170 -17.18 -1.04 5.31
C TYR A 170 -17.53 -1.56 3.94
N ARG A 171 -18.82 -1.57 3.63
CA ARG A 171 -19.30 -1.84 2.29
C ARG A 171 -19.05 -0.62 1.41
N ASN A 172 -18.42 -0.82 0.27
CA ASN A 172 -18.33 0.17 -0.78
C ASN A 172 -19.66 0.21 -1.55
N SER A 173 -20.04 1.35 -2.07
CA SER A 173 -21.25 1.53 -2.89
C SER A 173 -20.96 2.33 -4.17
N THR A 174 -19.73 2.29 -4.63
CA THR A 174 -19.27 3.02 -5.82
C THR A 174 -19.99 2.54 -7.06
N SER A 175 -20.15 1.24 -7.25
CA SER A 175 -20.86 0.64 -8.38
C SER A 175 -22.32 1.10 -8.49
N GLU A 176 -23.00 1.23 -7.35
CA GLU A 176 -24.39 1.69 -7.27
C GLU A 176 -24.52 3.20 -7.54
N ASN A 177 -23.62 3.99 -6.91
CA ASN A 177 -23.71 5.46 -6.93
C ASN A 177 -23.12 6.08 -8.19
N HIS A 178 -22.03 5.52 -8.73
CA HIS A 178 -21.29 6.06 -9.86
C HIS A 178 -21.45 5.27 -11.15
N LYS A 179 -22.17 4.12 -11.11
CA LYS A 179 -22.36 3.22 -12.27
C LYS A 179 -21.03 2.83 -12.92
N ALA A 180 -20.00 2.69 -12.09
CA ALA A 180 -18.70 2.25 -12.55
C ALA A 180 -18.74 0.77 -12.92
N ASN A 181 -18.16 0.45 -14.07
CA ASN A 181 -17.98 -0.92 -14.52
C ASN A 181 -16.62 -1.46 -14.03
N PHE A 182 -16.50 -2.76 -13.98
CA PHE A 182 -15.28 -3.44 -13.53
C PHE A 182 -14.95 -4.66 -14.39
N LEU A 183 -13.67 -4.97 -14.45
CA LEU A 183 -13.16 -6.25 -14.92
C LEU A 183 -12.67 -7.06 -13.72
N LYS A 184 -13.22 -8.26 -13.53
CA LYS A 184 -12.83 -9.20 -12.45
C LYS A 184 -12.06 -10.36 -13.05
N VAL A 185 -10.77 -10.51 -12.68
CA VAL A 185 -9.91 -11.59 -13.18
C VAL A 185 -9.65 -12.60 -12.08
N ASP A 186 -10.24 -13.78 -12.21
CA ASP A 186 -10.13 -14.88 -11.23
C ASP A 186 -9.08 -15.92 -11.66
N LEU A 187 -7.86 -15.72 -11.21
CA LEU A 187 -6.74 -16.62 -11.48
C LEU A 187 -6.80 -17.92 -10.67
N ARG A 188 -7.52 -17.95 -9.56
CA ARG A 188 -7.62 -19.11 -8.65
C ARG A 188 -8.29 -20.31 -9.30
N LYS A 189 -9.21 -20.04 -10.24
CA LYS A 189 -9.93 -21.07 -11.00
C LYS A 189 -9.16 -21.57 -12.21
N SER A 190 -8.04 -20.95 -12.55
CA SER A 190 -7.29 -21.27 -13.77
C SER A 190 -6.69 -22.66 -13.75
N ASN A 191 -6.05 -23.01 -12.62
CA ASN A 191 -5.53 -24.36 -12.38
C ASN A 191 -5.28 -24.55 -10.88
N PRO A 192 -6.05 -25.36 -10.15
CA PRO A 192 -5.94 -25.51 -8.71
C PRO A 192 -4.61 -26.12 -8.23
N ASN A 193 -3.86 -26.76 -9.11
CA ASN A 193 -2.59 -27.42 -8.79
C ASN A 193 -1.37 -26.58 -9.17
N ARG A 194 -1.55 -25.34 -9.66
CA ARG A 194 -0.46 -24.51 -10.15
C ARG A 194 -0.24 -23.30 -9.25
N ILE A 195 1.03 -22.92 -9.14
CA ILE A 195 1.39 -21.66 -8.48
C ILE A 195 0.99 -20.50 -9.39
N ILE A 196 0.07 -19.67 -8.93
CA ILE A 196 -0.42 -18.48 -9.63
C ILE A 196 0.13 -17.18 -9.03
N VAL A 197 0.82 -17.26 -7.87
CA VAL A 197 1.47 -16.11 -7.23
C VAL A 197 2.57 -15.58 -8.16
N GLY A 198 2.58 -14.26 -8.36
CA GLY A 198 3.47 -13.60 -9.32
C GLY A 198 2.90 -13.52 -10.75
N THR A 199 1.68 -14.03 -10.98
CA THR A 199 0.99 -13.80 -12.27
C THR A 199 0.67 -12.32 -12.41
N LYS A 200 1.04 -11.75 -13.56
CA LYS A 200 0.81 -10.34 -13.89
C LYS A 200 -0.34 -10.23 -14.87
N VAL A 201 -1.21 -9.26 -14.62
CA VAL A 201 -2.34 -8.95 -15.49
C VAL A 201 -2.27 -7.49 -15.89
N ILE A 202 -2.31 -7.24 -17.18
CA ILE A 202 -2.31 -5.90 -17.76
C ILE A 202 -3.62 -5.73 -18.52
N ALA A 203 -4.45 -4.79 -18.10
CA ALA A 203 -5.68 -4.41 -18.78
C ALA A 203 -5.47 -3.13 -19.58
N TYR A 204 -5.89 -3.15 -20.83
CA TYR A 204 -5.87 -1.99 -21.74
C TYR A 204 -7.31 -1.59 -22.01
N SER A 205 -7.69 -0.39 -21.62
CA SER A 205 -9.06 0.10 -21.78
C SER A 205 -9.06 1.58 -22.12
N ALA A 206 -9.61 1.95 -23.27
CA ALA A 206 -9.76 3.33 -23.72
C ALA A 206 -8.48 4.18 -23.61
N GLY A 207 -7.34 3.61 -23.98
CA GLY A 207 -6.03 4.25 -23.91
C GLY A 207 -5.35 4.22 -22.55
N ASN A 208 -6.02 3.77 -21.50
CA ASN A 208 -5.45 3.56 -20.17
C ASN A 208 -4.85 2.16 -20.06
N ILE A 209 -3.77 2.06 -19.28
CA ILE A 209 -3.08 0.80 -18.99
C ILE A 209 -3.09 0.61 -17.48
N GLN A 210 -3.68 -0.48 -17.02
CA GLN A 210 -3.67 -0.87 -15.62
C GLN A 210 -2.88 -2.15 -15.45
N TYR A 211 -2.03 -2.20 -14.43
CA TYR A 211 -1.21 -3.35 -14.09
C TYR A 211 -1.53 -3.84 -12.69
N GLN A 212 -1.70 -5.14 -12.54
CA GLN A 212 -1.77 -5.79 -11.23
C GLN A 212 -0.98 -7.10 -11.26
N GLU A 213 -0.35 -7.42 -10.13
CA GLU A 213 0.28 -8.70 -9.88
C GLU A 213 -0.49 -9.45 -8.81
N PHE A 214 -0.75 -10.71 -9.03
CA PHE A 214 -1.39 -11.57 -8.05
C PHE A 214 -0.40 -11.93 -6.94
N SER A 215 -0.53 -11.23 -5.82
CA SER A 215 0.21 -11.48 -4.58
C SER A 215 -0.79 -11.57 -3.43
N PRO A 216 -0.84 -12.68 -2.69
CA PRO A 216 -1.73 -12.82 -1.55
C PRO A 216 -1.27 -12.00 -0.34
N VAL A 217 0.01 -11.66 -0.25
CA VAL A 217 0.56 -10.90 0.89
C VAL A 217 0.38 -9.41 0.65
N ARG A 218 -0.52 -8.78 1.40
CA ARG A 218 -0.81 -7.35 1.31
C ARG A 218 -1.21 -6.82 2.68
N GLY A 219 -0.70 -5.62 3.03
CA GLY A 219 -0.97 -5.01 4.31
C GLY A 219 -0.22 -5.65 5.49
N PHE A 220 -0.46 -5.13 6.69
CA PHE A 220 0.19 -5.60 7.91
C PHE A 220 -0.48 -6.88 8.41
N GLN A 221 0.28 -7.97 8.53
CA GLN A 221 -0.18 -9.29 8.99
C GLN A 221 -1.50 -9.73 8.34
N SER A 222 -1.64 -9.44 7.06
CA SER A 222 -2.87 -9.68 6.30
C SER A 222 -2.57 -10.40 4.98
N ALA A 223 -3.52 -11.21 4.54
CA ALA A 223 -3.43 -11.92 3.27
C ALA A 223 -4.75 -11.79 2.51
N LEU A 224 -4.66 -11.54 1.21
CA LEU A 224 -5.77 -11.40 0.28
C LEU A 224 -5.68 -12.47 -0.79
N HIS A 225 -6.60 -13.40 -0.79
CA HIS A 225 -6.70 -14.43 -1.82
C HIS A 225 -7.97 -14.25 -2.66
N VAL A 226 -8.07 -13.07 -3.28
CA VAL A 226 -9.24 -12.59 -4.00
C VAL A 226 -8.93 -12.39 -5.49
N PRO A 227 -9.94 -12.36 -6.37
CA PRO A 227 -9.75 -11.96 -7.76
C PRO A 227 -9.11 -10.57 -7.88
N LEU A 228 -8.42 -10.32 -8.99
CA LEU A 228 -7.94 -8.98 -9.33
C LEU A 228 -9.11 -8.18 -9.90
N LEU A 229 -9.34 -6.98 -9.34
CA LEU A 229 -10.37 -6.04 -9.79
C LEU A 229 -9.73 -4.85 -10.48
N PHE A 230 -10.26 -4.50 -11.64
CA PHE A 230 -9.86 -3.34 -12.43
C PHE A 230 -11.09 -2.48 -12.68
N GLY A 231 -11.12 -1.26 -12.12
CA GLY A 231 -12.15 -0.28 -12.46
C GLY A 231 -11.98 0.19 -13.89
N VAL A 232 -13.06 0.24 -14.63
CA VAL A 232 -13.04 0.66 -16.04
C VAL A 232 -14.02 1.81 -16.32
N SER A 233 -14.37 2.52 -15.25
CA SER A 233 -15.32 3.65 -15.35
C SER A 233 -16.62 3.21 -16.02
N THR A 234 -17.08 3.90 -17.05
CA THR A 234 -18.33 3.60 -17.77
C THR A 234 -18.14 2.72 -19.00
N HIS A 235 -16.92 2.23 -19.26
CA HIS A 235 -16.64 1.38 -20.42
C HIS A 235 -17.27 0.00 -20.27
N THR A 236 -17.87 -0.50 -21.35
CA THR A 236 -18.55 -1.81 -21.37
C THR A 236 -17.66 -2.94 -21.89
N LEU A 237 -16.51 -2.60 -22.45
CA LEU A 237 -15.51 -3.54 -22.94
C LEU A 237 -14.12 -3.06 -22.53
N VAL A 238 -13.24 -4.00 -22.24
CA VAL A 238 -11.79 -3.81 -22.13
C VAL A 238 -11.18 -4.22 -23.47
N ASP A 239 -10.37 -3.34 -24.05
CA ASP A 239 -9.79 -3.54 -25.39
C ASP A 239 -8.99 -4.84 -25.47
N SER A 240 -8.13 -5.05 -24.46
CA SER A 240 -7.42 -6.30 -24.30
C SER A 240 -6.92 -6.52 -22.86
N VAL A 241 -6.73 -7.79 -22.51
CA VAL A 241 -6.14 -8.23 -21.24
C VAL A 241 -4.98 -9.15 -21.55
N ARG A 242 -3.78 -8.75 -21.12
CA ARG A 242 -2.60 -9.60 -21.18
C ARG A 242 -2.37 -10.26 -19.83
N VAL A 243 -2.27 -11.59 -19.83
CA VAL A 243 -1.90 -12.38 -18.67
C VAL A 243 -0.49 -12.93 -18.88
N ILE A 244 0.38 -12.70 -17.89
CA ILE A 244 1.76 -13.20 -17.90
C ILE A 244 1.92 -14.07 -16.66
N TRP A 245 2.11 -15.36 -16.89
CA TRP A 245 2.28 -16.35 -15.83
C TRP A 245 3.69 -16.31 -15.23
N PRO A 246 3.92 -16.90 -14.05
CA PRO A 246 5.21 -16.82 -13.37
C PRO A 246 6.41 -17.35 -14.18
N ASP A 247 6.17 -18.23 -15.11
CA ASP A 247 7.17 -18.79 -16.04
C ASP A 247 7.30 -18.00 -17.35
N ASN A 248 6.75 -16.79 -17.41
CA ASN A 248 6.70 -15.89 -18.56
C ASN A 248 5.84 -16.38 -19.74
N ARG A 249 5.11 -17.48 -19.62
CA ARG A 249 4.07 -17.77 -20.62
C ARG A 249 3.01 -16.66 -20.59
N THR A 250 2.51 -16.33 -21.76
CA THR A 250 1.54 -15.23 -21.89
C THR A 250 0.42 -15.54 -22.86
N GLN A 251 -0.70 -14.92 -22.62
CA GLN A 251 -1.85 -14.87 -23.52
C GLN A 251 -2.41 -13.45 -23.58
N LEU A 252 -2.96 -13.09 -24.72
CA LEU A 252 -3.65 -11.82 -24.94
C LEU A 252 -5.10 -12.11 -25.31
N LEU A 253 -6.01 -11.64 -24.49
CA LEU A 253 -7.46 -11.72 -24.69
C LEU A 253 -7.95 -10.36 -25.18
N THR A 254 -8.75 -10.31 -26.23
CA THR A 254 -9.23 -9.06 -26.85
C THR A 254 -10.74 -8.96 -26.76
N GLY A 255 -11.28 -7.72 -26.67
CA GLY A 255 -12.71 -7.47 -26.60
C GLY A 255 -13.36 -8.11 -25.37
N VAL A 256 -12.74 -7.93 -24.20
CA VAL A 256 -13.16 -8.60 -22.96
C VAL A 256 -14.35 -7.87 -22.35
N PRO A 257 -15.50 -8.53 -22.21
CA PRO A 257 -16.67 -7.92 -21.60
C PRO A 257 -16.47 -7.69 -20.09
N VAL A 258 -17.06 -6.61 -19.59
CA VAL A 258 -17.01 -6.22 -18.17
C VAL A 258 -18.17 -6.83 -17.37
N GLN A 259 -18.18 -6.62 -16.06
CA GLN A 259 -19.22 -7.08 -15.13
C GLN A 259 -19.44 -8.60 -15.09
N GLN A 260 -18.46 -9.36 -15.57
CA GLN A 260 -18.43 -10.81 -15.47
C GLN A 260 -17.01 -11.31 -15.19
N PRO A 261 -16.86 -12.43 -14.48
CA PRO A 261 -15.55 -12.97 -14.17
C PRO A 261 -14.81 -13.46 -15.42
N LEU A 262 -13.60 -12.96 -15.65
CA LEU A 262 -12.65 -13.52 -16.60
C LEU A 262 -11.82 -14.58 -15.88
N THR A 263 -11.78 -15.80 -16.39
CA THR A 263 -10.94 -16.88 -15.87
C THR A 263 -9.94 -17.32 -16.95
N PRO A 264 -8.75 -16.69 -17.00
CA PRO A 264 -7.71 -17.08 -17.96
C PRO A 264 -7.22 -18.50 -17.68
N ARG A 265 -6.95 -19.29 -18.72
CA ARG A 265 -6.43 -20.64 -18.57
C ARG A 265 -4.95 -20.69 -18.96
N TYR A 266 -4.15 -21.26 -18.08
CA TYR A 266 -2.71 -21.37 -18.35
C TYR A 266 -2.40 -22.16 -19.63
N GLU A 267 -3.17 -23.20 -19.91
CA GLU A 267 -3.01 -24.07 -21.07
C GLU A 267 -3.17 -23.31 -22.40
N GLU A 268 -3.85 -22.16 -22.37
CA GLU A 268 -4.07 -21.28 -23.52
C GLU A 268 -2.92 -20.27 -23.72
N ALA A 269 -1.96 -20.22 -22.80
CA ALA A 269 -0.80 -19.36 -22.89
C ALA A 269 0.26 -19.94 -23.83
N MET A 270 0.15 -19.63 -25.12
CA MET A 270 0.96 -20.24 -26.18
C MET A 270 2.23 -19.46 -26.52
N SER A 271 2.40 -18.25 -26.02
CA SER A 271 3.56 -17.39 -26.29
C SER A 271 4.38 -17.15 -25.03
N THR A 272 5.61 -16.68 -25.22
CA THR A 272 6.49 -16.25 -24.13
C THR A 272 6.57 -14.73 -24.13
N TYR A 273 6.41 -14.13 -22.96
CA TYR A 273 6.58 -12.69 -22.78
C TYR A 273 8.05 -12.36 -22.56
N THR A 274 8.54 -11.41 -23.32
CA THR A 274 9.89 -10.87 -23.15
C THR A 274 9.79 -9.44 -22.66
N TYR A 275 10.42 -9.17 -21.53
CA TYR A 275 10.49 -7.80 -21.00
C TYR A 275 11.40 -6.96 -21.87
N ALA A 276 11.01 -5.72 -22.15
CA ALA A 276 11.90 -4.76 -22.78
C ALA A 276 13.16 -4.58 -21.91
N GLY A 277 14.31 -4.63 -22.50
CA GLY A 277 15.56 -4.24 -21.83
C GLY A 277 15.56 -2.75 -21.53
N PRO A 278 16.50 -2.26 -20.69
CA PRO A 278 16.68 -0.83 -20.48
C PRO A 278 16.93 -0.14 -21.83
N ALA A 279 16.35 1.05 -22.00
CA ALA A 279 16.59 1.85 -23.19
C ALA A 279 18.10 2.14 -23.33
N GLU A 280 18.62 2.05 -24.57
CA GLU A 280 20.00 2.45 -24.79
C GLU A 280 20.15 3.94 -24.48
N PRO A 281 21.18 4.34 -23.71
CA PRO A 281 21.43 5.72 -23.40
C PRO A 281 21.75 6.51 -24.68
N LEU A 282 21.15 7.71 -24.82
CA LEU A 282 21.43 8.62 -25.95
C LEU A 282 22.89 9.05 -26.00
N PHE A 283 23.53 9.15 -24.84
CA PHE A 283 24.93 9.53 -24.72
C PHE A 283 25.72 8.36 -24.13
N LYS A 284 26.81 8.00 -24.82
CA LYS A 284 27.79 7.02 -24.31
C LYS A 284 29.09 7.79 -24.05
N GLU A 285 29.67 7.61 -22.88
CA GLU A 285 30.98 8.16 -22.59
C GLU A 285 32.01 7.58 -23.58
N THR A 286 32.70 8.45 -24.29
CA THR A 286 33.72 8.05 -25.24
C THR A 286 34.99 8.88 -24.95
N GLN A 287 36.07 8.23 -24.59
CA GLN A 287 37.38 8.88 -24.48
C GLN A 287 37.94 9.11 -25.88
N LEU A 288 37.60 10.24 -26.46
CA LEU A 288 38.14 10.64 -27.76
C LEU A 288 39.52 11.29 -27.68
N LEU A 289 39.91 11.79 -26.53
CA LEU A 289 41.17 12.53 -26.33
C LEU A 289 41.75 12.24 -24.93
N ASN A 290 43.03 11.86 -24.87
CA ASN A 290 43.83 11.79 -23.64
C ASN A 290 44.25 13.19 -23.20
N TRP A 291 43.35 14.05 -22.79
CA TRP A 291 43.68 15.33 -22.21
C TRP A 291 43.97 15.14 -20.72
N LYS A 292 45.26 15.21 -20.35
CA LYS A 292 45.65 15.42 -18.96
C LYS A 292 45.77 16.95 -18.78
N HIS A 293 44.91 17.53 -17.97
CA HIS A 293 45.17 18.85 -17.41
C HIS A 293 46.50 18.74 -16.66
N ALA A 294 47.53 19.47 -17.11
CA ALA A 294 48.71 19.75 -16.29
C ALA A 294 48.27 20.68 -15.17
N ALA A 295 48.44 20.23 -13.92
CA ALA A 295 48.21 21.04 -12.74
C ALA A 295 49.27 22.13 -12.62
#